data_8d4e28bac3d31ede2307edb527188ed7
#
_entry.id   8d4e28bac3d31ede2307edb527188ed7
#
_cell.length_a   1.000
_cell.length_b   1.000
_cell.length_c   1.000
_cell.angle_alpha   90.00
_cell.angle_beta   90.00
_cell.angle_gamma   90.00
#
_symmetry.space_group_name_H-M   'P 1'
#
loop_
_entity.id
_entity.type
_entity.pdbx_description
1 polymer ?
#
loop_
_entity_poly.entity_id
_entity_poly.type
_entity_poly.pdbx_seq_one_letter_code
_entity_poly.pdbx_strand_id
1 'polypeptide(L)'
;MNLLITGAASGIGKAVAKHFIAHGHTVYGIDLKKTEYGGNYLGFSADITDEDSLQSVRKHLLENGIILDAILNIAGVHMMASLVESDFSAMKKVVDVNLSGTMLVNRVFYDCLANRGRIVIVTSEVATFDPMPFNGLYNVTKTALDTYAQALRQELNLLGQKVVTIRPGAVETGLSAASMKATQKLADTTVLYSNHARNFAGLAAKFMGKPIKPQALAALIYKATTAKRPKLIYRKHQNIGLVLLNALPKRAQCTVIKLLLR
;
A
#
# COMPACT_ATOMS: atom_id res chain seq x y z
N MET A 1 5.25 19.55 11.17
CA MET A 1 5.79 18.19 11.10
C MET A 1 6.54 18.06 9.77
N ASN A 2 7.66 17.36 9.81
CA ASN A 2 8.39 16.93 8.60
C ASN A 2 8.04 15.48 8.31
N LEU A 3 7.57 15.20 7.10
CA LEU A 3 7.08 13.86 6.73
C LEU A 3 7.78 13.36 5.47
N LEU A 4 8.27 12.13 5.51
CA LEU A 4 8.68 11.41 4.31
C LEU A 4 7.49 10.61 3.78
N ILE A 5 7.16 10.73 2.49
CA ILE A 5 6.03 10.03 1.86
C ILE A 5 6.51 9.30 0.61
N THR A 6 6.39 7.98 0.57
CA THR A 6 6.66 7.20 -0.64
C THR A 6 5.42 7.08 -1.52
N GLY A 7 5.59 6.99 -2.84
CA GLY A 7 4.49 6.98 -3.79
C GLY A 7 3.80 8.34 -3.94
N ALA A 8 4.53 9.43 -3.72
CA ALA A 8 3.99 10.77 -3.61
C ALA A 8 3.48 11.37 -4.94
N ALA A 9 3.85 10.80 -6.10
CA ALA A 9 3.48 11.37 -7.40
C ALA A 9 2.04 11.09 -7.83
N SER A 10 1.37 10.08 -7.26
CA SER A 10 0.06 9.67 -7.75
C SER A 10 -0.88 9.16 -6.64
N GLY A 11 -2.13 8.94 -6.99
CA GLY A 11 -3.12 8.22 -6.17
C GLY A 11 -3.22 8.70 -4.73
N ILE A 12 -3.08 7.75 -3.81
CA ILE A 12 -3.18 7.98 -2.36
C ILE A 12 -2.04 8.87 -1.87
N GLY A 13 -0.79 8.60 -2.29
CA GLY A 13 0.39 9.36 -1.85
C GLY A 13 0.30 10.84 -2.22
N LYS A 14 -0.11 11.15 -3.46
CA LYS A 14 -0.38 12.52 -3.90
C LYS A 14 -1.46 13.22 -3.07
N ALA A 15 -2.56 12.52 -2.81
CA ALA A 15 -3.66 13.08 -2.00
C ALA A 15 -3.21 13.36 -0.55
N VAL A 16 -2.42 12.43 0.02
CA VAL A 16 -1.85 12.58 1.37
C VAL A 16 -0.86 13.74 1.41
N ALA A 17 0.09 13.81 0.47
CA ALA A 17 1.05 14.90 0.39
C ALA A 17 0.35 16.26 0.36
N LYS A 18 -0.61 16.44 -0.57
CA LYS A 18 -1.39 17.68 -0.68
C LYS A 18 -2.18 18.00 0.59
N HIS A 19 -2.72 16.98 1.25
CA HIS A 19 -3.48 17.17 2.50
C HIS A 19 -2.59 17.68 3.63
N PHE A 20 -1.37 17.14 3.79
CA PHE A 20 -0.43 17.61 4.80
C PHE A 20 0.11 19.00 4.50
N ILE A 21 0.44 19.31 3.24
CA ILE A 21 0.89 20.66 2.81
C ILE A 21 -0.18 21.71 3.14
N ALA A 22 -1.46 21.41 2.83
CA ALA A 22 -2.58 22.31 3.11
C ALA A 22 -2.78 22.58 4.61
N HIS A 23 -2.25 21.71 5.49
CA HIS A 23 -2.27 21.89 6.94
C HIS A 23 -0.94 22.43 7.52
N GLY A 24 -0.09 23.01 6.68
CA GLY A 24 1.15 23.69 7.10
C GLY A 24 2.31 22.74 7.47
N HIS A 25 2.28 21.49 7.04
CA HIS A 25 3.36 20.52 7.27
C HIS A 25 4.33 20.49 6.09
N THR A 26 5.59 20.13 6.36
CA THR A 26 6.61 19.95 5.33
C THR A 26 6.61 18.49 4.86
N VAL A 27 6.60 18.27 3.55
CA VAL A 27 6.55 16.94 2.93
C VAL A 27 7.76 16.73 2.02
N TYR A 28 8.50 15.68 2.29
CA TYR A 28 9.56 15.11 1.45
C TYR A 28 8.97 13.91 0.70
N GLY A 29 8.67 14.12 -0.58
CA GLY A 29 7.99 13.09 -1.39
C GLY A 29 8.98 12.27 -2.21
N ILE A 30 8.90 10.93 -2.11
CA ILE A 30 9.66 9.99 -2.92
C ILE A 30 8.74 9.30 -3.92
N ASP A 31 9.14 9.29 -5.19
CA ASP A 31 8.49 8.51 -6.26
C ASP A 31 9.49 8.30 -7.40
N LEU A 32 9.21 7.39 -8.32
CA LEU A 32 9.99 7.23 -9.56
C LEU A 32 10.01 8.50 -10.42
N LYS A 33 8.96 9.31 -10.31
CA LYS A 33 8.86 10.62 -10.98
C LYS A 33 8.93 11.73 -9.93
N LYS A 34 9.92 12.61 -10.08
CA LYS A 34 9.96 13.84 -9.29
C LYS A 34 8.71 14.66 -9.55
N THR A 35 8.11 15.16 -8.48
CA THR A 35 6.92 16.03 -8.52
C THR A 35 7.15 17.30 -7.74
N GLU A 36 6.36 18.32 -8.06
CA GLU A 36 6.36 19.62 -7.38
C GLU A 36 4.91 20.01 -7.10
N TYR A 37 4.59 20.30 -5.84
CA TYR A 37 3.23 20.68 -5.43
C TYR A 37 3.16 22.11 -4.87
N GLY A 38 4.30 22.80 -4.83
CA GLY A 38 4.43 24.12 -4.20
C GLY A 38 4.37 24.05 -2.67
N GLY A 39 4.47 25.21 -2.02
CA GLY A 39 4.47 25.31 -0.55
C GLY A 39 5.63 24.53 0.08
N ASN A 40 5.36 23.93 1.23
CA ASN A 40 6.35 23.15 1.97
C ASN A 40 6.48 21.71 1.42
N TYR A 41 6.77 21.57 0.12
CA TYR A 41 6.97 20.29 -0.54
C TYR A 41 8.31 20.22 -1.26
N LEU A 42 9.07 19.15 -1.01
CA LEU A 42 10.27 18.80 -1.76
C LEU A 42 10.14 17.39 -2.32
N GLY A 43 10.11 17.25 -3.65
CA GLY A 43 10.02 15.96 -4.35
C GLY A 43 11.38 15.41 -4.75
N PHE A 44 11.57 14.10 -4.57
CA PHE A 44 12.72 13.34 -5.02
C PHE A 44 12.30 12.28 -6.04
N SER A 45 13.14 12.10 -7.07
CA SER A 45 13.05 10.93 -7.95
C SER A 45 13.93 9.85 -7.35
N ALA A 46 13.31 8.77 -6.83
CA ALA A 46 14.03 7.63 -6.27
C ALA A 46 13.18 6.36 -6.35
N ASP A 47 13.84 5.23 -6.58
CA ASP A 47 13.24 3.91 -6.53
C ASP A 47 13.36 3.35 -5.11
N ILE A 48 12.25 2.98 -4.49
CA ILE A 48 12.24 2.41 -3.14
C ILE A 48 12.86 1.00 -3.08
N THR A 49 13.12 0.38 -4.21
CA THR A 49 13.78 -0.93 -4.32
C THR A 49 15.29 -0.83 -4.52
N ASP A 50 15.80 0.40 -4.68
CA ASP A 50 17.22 0.71 -4.89
C ASP A 50 17.78 1.46 -3.68
N GLU A 51 18.70 0.83 -2.96
CA GLU A 51 19.30 1.39 -1.75
C GLU A 51 20.10 2.66 -2.03
N ASP A 52 20.90 2.70 -3.11
CA ASP A 52 21.73 3.85 -3.47
C ASP A 52 20.86 5.07 -3.79
N SER A 53 19.74 4.85 -4.47
CA SER A 53 18.73 5.85 -4.76
C SER A 53 18.15 6.45 -3.46
N LEU A 54 17.83 5.63 -2.47
CA LEU A 54 17.33 6.06 -1.17
C LEU A 54 18.42 6.73 -0.31
N GLN A 55 19.66 6.23 -0.34
CA GLN A 55 20.79 6.85 0.37
C GLN A 55 21.08 8.27 -0.11
N SER A 56 20.90 8.56 -1.41
CA SER A 56 21.02 9.89 -1.97
C SER A 56 20.01 10.88 -1.35
N VAL A 57 18.76 10.43 -1.16
CA VAL A 57 17.70 11.22 -0.49
C VAL A 57 18.02 11.38 1.00
N ARG A 58 18.43 10.30 1.68
CA ARG A 58 18.81 10.32 3.09
C ARG A 58 19.96 11.31 3.34
N LYS A 59 20.99 11.28 2.50
CA LYS A 59 22.11 12.23 2.56
C LYS A 59 21.61 13.67 2.52
N HIS A 60 20.73 14.00 1.59
CA HIS A 60 20.12 15.33 1.52
C HIS A 60 19.42 15.75 2.82
N LEU A 61 18.65 14.83 3.43
CA LEU A 61 17.96 15.13 4.70
C LEU A 61 18.96 15.41 5.82
N LEU A 62 20.01 14.60 5.95
CA LEU A 62 21.02 14.74 7.00
C LEU A 62 21.86 16.02 6.83
N GLU A 63 22.32 16.33 5.61
CA GLU A 63 23.09 17.53 5.30
C GLU A 63 22.32 18.83 5.59
N ASN A 64 20.99 18.78 5.53
CA ASN A 64 20.13 19.92 5.85
C ASN A 64 19.57 19.89 7.27
N GLY A 65 20.04 18.96 8.13
CA GLY A 65 19.61 18.85 9.52
C GLY A 65 18.12 18.50 9.68
N ILE A 66 17.52 17.81 8.69
CA ILE A 66 16.10 17.51 8.66
C ILE A 66 15.82 16.26 9.50
N ILE A 67 15.01 16.45 10.54
CA ILE A 67 14.49 15.37 11.37
C ILE A 67 13.03 15.11 10.97
N LEU A 68 12.71 13.86 10.68
CA LEU A 68 11.38 13.42 10.26
C LEU A 68 10.50 13.11 11.49
N ASP A 69 9.32 13.70 11.54
CA ASP A 69 8.31 13.35 12.53
C ASP A 69 7.56 12.06 12.16
N ALA A 70 7.46 11.76 10.86
CA ALA A 70 6.86 10.52 10.38
C ALA A 70 7.40 10.07 9.02
N ILE A 71 7.40 8.74 8.82
CA ILE A 71 7.63 8.06 7.55
C ILE A 71 6.32 7.39 7.13
N LEU A 72 5.79 7.77 5.96
CA LEU A 72 4.54 7.25 5.42
C LEU A 72 4.84 6.35 4.21
N ASN A 73 4.75 5.06 4.40
CA ASN A 73 4.94 4.04 3.37
C ASN A 73 3.63 3.84 2.60
N ILE A 74 3.50 4.48 1.43
CA ILE A 74 2.29 4.46 0.60
C ILE A 74 2.56 3.84 -0.77
N ALA A 75 3.80 3.87 -1.26
CA ALA A 75 4.17 3.26 -2.53
C ALA A 75 3.75 1.79 -2.60
N GLY A 76 3.33 1.37 -3.77
CA GLY A 76 2.96 -0.02 -4.01
C GLY A 76 2.41 -0.21 -5.40
N VAL A 77 2.48 -1.46 -5.86
CA VAL A 77 1.96 -1.92 -7.15
C VAL A 77 0.96 -3.03 -6.95
N HIS A 78 0.09 -3.23 -7.93
CA HIS A 78 -0.91 -4.28 -7.94
C HIS A 78 -0.70 -5.21 -9.14
N MET A 79 -0.91 -6.50 -8.95
CA MET A 79 -0.86 -7.49 -10.02
C MET A 79 -2.10 -8.38 -9.93
N MET A 80 -2.88 -8.42 -11.01
CA MET A 80 -3.93 -9.41 -11.22
C MET A 80 -3.43 -10.43 -12.23
N ALA A 81 -3.15 -11.65 -11.76
CA ALA A 81 -2.50 -12.67 -12.59
C ALA A 81 -2.64 -14.08 -12.00
N SER A 82 -2.53 -15.08 -12.85
CA SER A 82 -2.39 -16.47 -12.42
C SER A 82 -1.03 -16.70 -11.77
N LEU A 83 -0.99 -17.35 -10.63
CA LEU A 83 0.27 -17.70 -9.95
C LEU A 83 1.10 -18.76 -10.70
N VAL A 84 0.48 -19.52 -11.59
CA VAL A 84 1.13 -20.61 -12.32
C VAL A 84 1.43 -20.29 -13.78
N GLU A 85 0.83 -19.22 -14.35
CA GLU A 85 1.08 -18.80 -15.73
C GLU A 85 1.92 -17.52 -15.83
N SER A 86 2.08 -16.79 -14.71
CA SER A 86 2.75 -15.49 -14.72
C SER A 86 4.26 -15.63 -14.79
N ASP A 87 4.90 -14.70 -15.48
CA ASP A 87 6.35 -14.55 -15.45
C ASP A 87 6.83 -14.28 -14.02
N PHE A 88 7.82 -15.06 -13.58
CA PHE A 88 8.37 -14.98 -12.23
C PHE A 88 9.05 -13.64 -11.96
N SER A 89 9.68 -13.01 -12.96
CA SER A 89 10.30 -11.69 -12.80
C SER A 89 9.26 -10.61 -12.50
N ALA A 90 8.10 -10.69 -13.15
CA ALA A 90 6.97 -9.78 -12.86
C ALA A 90 6.42 -10.01 -11.45
N MET A 91 6.31 -11.27 -11.01
CA MET A 91 5.91 -11.62 -9.64
C MET A 91 6.90 -11.09 -8.62
N LYS A 92 8.21 -11.30 -8.87
CA LYS A 92 9.30 -10.81 -8.00
C LYS A 92 9.22 -9.29 -7.83
N LYS A 93 9.01 -8.54 -8.92
CA LYS A 93 8.86 -7.08 -8.87
C LYS A 93 7.75 -6.61 -7.92
N VAL A 94 6.62 -7.33 -7.86
CA VAL A 94 5.53 -6.99 -6.92
C VAL A 94 5.97 -7.18 -5.47
N VAL A 95 6.71 -8.25 -5.18
CA VAL A 95 7.27 -8.50 -3.85
C VAL A 95 8.31 -7.44 -3.50
N ASP A 96 9.23 -7.15 -4.42
CA ASP A 96 10.30 -6.16 -4.22
C ASP A 96 9.73 -4.78 -3.90
N VAL A 97 8.74 -4.31 -4.66
CA VAL A 97 8.13 -2.99 -4.41
C VAL A 97 7.31 -2.98 -3.13
N ASN A 98 6.37 -3.92 -2.98
CA ASN A 98 5.38 -3.83 -1.91
C ASN A 98 5.93 -4.19 -0.53
N LEU A 99 6.88 -5.11 -0.46
CA LEU A 99 7.43 -5.61 0.81
C LEU A 99 8.87 -5.15 1.02
N SER A 100 9.82 -5.61 0.18
CA SER A 100 11.24 -5.32 0.36
C SER A 100 11.52 -3.82 0.32
N GLY A 101 10.93 -3.09 -0.62
CA GLY A 101 11.07 -1.65 -0.75
C GLY A 101 10.56 -0.88 0.47
N THR A 102 9.41 -1.31 1.04
CA THR A 102 8.91 -0.72 2.30
C THR A 102 9.88 -0.99 3.47
N MET A 103 10.42 -2.20 3.56
CA MET A 103 11.41 -2.54 4.59
C MET A 103 12.67 -1.71 4.41
N LEU A 104 13.15 -1.56 3.18
CA LEU A 104 14.34 -0.79 2.86
C LEU A 104 14.16 0.71 3.18
N VAL A 105 13.03 1.30 2.83
CA VAL A 105 12.70 2.69 3.20
C VAL A 105 12.80 2.88 4.72
N ASN A 106 12.15 2.01 5.50
CA ASN A 106 12.18 2.13 6.96
C ASN A 106 13.61 1.97 7.52
N ARG A 107 14.40 1.07 6.95
CA ARG A 107 15.79 0.82 7.34
C ARG A 107 16.69 2.03 7.03
N VAL A 108 16.59 2.57 5.81
CA VAL A 108 17.46 3.67 5.34
C VAL A 108 17.16 4.98 6.07
N PHE A 109 15.89 5.29 6.33
CA PHE A 109 15.51 6.57 6.94
C PHE A 109 15.27 6.51 8.45
N TYR A 110 15.59 5.38 9.10
CA TYR A 110 15.35 5.22 10.53
C TYR A 110 16.09 6.25 11.39
N ASP A 111 17.33 6.55 11.06
CA ASP A 111 18.16 7.52 11.79
C ASP A 111 17.79 8.99 11.51
N CYS A 112 16.99 9.23 10.46
CA CYS A 112 16.35 10.52 10.25
C CYS A 112 15.05 10.69 11.06
N LEU A 113 14.54 9.61 11.68
CA LEU A 113 13.27 9.64 12.41
C LEU A 113 13.46 10.17 13.83
N ALA A 114 12.62 11.09 14.26
CA ALA A 114 12.64 11.65 15.61
C ALA A 114 12.45 10.56 16.68
N ASN A 115 13.00 10.77 17.89
CA ASN A 115 12.91 9.85 19.03
C ASN A 115 11.47 9.44 19.41
N ARG A 116 10.48 10.29 19.12
CA ARG A 116 9.03 10.00 19.28
C ARG A 116 8.31 9.96 17.96
N GLY A 117 9.05 9.71 16.89
CA GLY A 117 8.56 9.67 15.52
C GLY A 117 7.60 8.50 15.27
N ARG A 118 7.06 8.46 14.09
CA ARG A 118 6.02 7.50 13.71
C ARG A 118 6.25 6.94 12.33
N ILE A 119 6.03 5.63 12.18
CA ILE A 119 5.96 4.97 10.88
C ILE A 119 4.50 4.62 10.59
N VAL A 120 4.00 5.02 9.43
CA VAL A 120 2.67 4.70 8.93
C VAL A 120 2.82 3.81 7.71
N ILE A 121 2.20 2.63 7.73
CA ILE A 121 2.29 1.64 6.65
C ILE A 121 0.90 1.42 6.06
N VAL A 122 0.75 1.69 4.77
CA VAL A 122 -0.50 1.43 4.04
C VAL A 122 -0.46 0.03 3.46
N THR A 123 -1.22 -0.87 4.08
CA THR A 123 -1.40 -2.25 3.64
C THR A 123 -2.62 -2.38 2.72
N SER A 124 -3.61 -3.15 3.09
CA SER A 124 -4.89 -3.28 2.40
C SER A 124 -5.89 -4.01 3.31
N GLU A 125 -7.18 -3.91 3.03
CA GLU A 125 -8.19 -4.78 3.64
C GLU A 125 -7.92 -6.26 3.35
N VAL A 126 -7.40 -6.58 2.14
CA VAL A 126 -7.12 -7.96 1.73
C VAL A 126 -6.03 -8.63 2.57
N ALA A 127 -5.21 -7.87 3.28
CA ALA A 127 -4.19 -8.40 4.18
C ALA A 127 -4.76 -9.26 5.33
N THR A 128 -6.06 -9.16 5.59
CA THR A 128 -6.74 -9.91 6.67
C THR A 128 -7.69 -10.98 6.15
N PHE A 129 -7.74 -11.17 4.84
CA PHE A 129 -8.63 -12.12 4.19
C PHE A 129 -7.85 -13.17 3.42
N ASP A 130 -8.48 -14.33 3.25
CA ASP A 130 -8.00 -15.35 2.32
C ASP A 130 -8.02 -14.80 0.89
N PRO A 131 -6.98 -15.09 0.09
CA PRO A 131 -6.87 -14.52 -1.24
C PRO A 131 -7.93 -15.04 -2.20
N MET A 132 -8.51 -14.15 -2.99
CA MET A 132 -9.29 -14.52 -4.16
C MET A 132 -8.36 -14.99 -5.29
N PRO A 133 -8.81 -15.90 -6.17
CA PRO A 133 -8.05 -16.26 -7.38
C PRO A 133 -7.59 -15.03 -8.14
N PHE A 134 -6.44 -15.12 -8.78
CA PHE A 134 -5.81 -14.07 -9.59
C PHE A 134 -5.35 -12.81 -8.84
N ASN A 135 -5.77 -12.61 -7.59
CA ASN A 135 -5.29 -11.55 -6.70
C ASN A 135 -4.31 -12.08 -5.64
N GLY A 136 -3.90 -13.34 -5.75
CA GLY A 136 -3.15 -14.05 -4.71
C GLY A 136 -1.83 -13.39 -4.37
N LEU A 137 -1.02 -13.00 -5.37
CA LEU A 137 0.30 -12.42 -5.13
C LEU A 137 0.21 -11.07 -4.40
N TYR A 138 -0.71 -10.20 -4.83
CA TYR A 138 -0.94 -8.92 -4.14
C TYR A 138 -1.35 -9.14 -2.68
N ASN A 139 -2.28 -10.08 -2.44
CA ASN A 139 -2.70 -10.46 -1.09
C ASN A 139 -1.49 -10.94 -0.26
N VAL A 140 -0.66 -11.85 -0.79
CA VAL A 140 0.57 -12.33 -0.12
C VAL A 140 1.46 -11.17 0.30
N THR A 141 1.74 -10.22 -0.61
CA THR A 141 2.59 -9.07 -0.27
C THR A 141 1.96 -8.17 0.80
N LYS A 142 0.65 -7.94 0.75
CA LYS A 142 -0.03 -7.08 1.73
C LYS A 142 -0.21 -7.76 3.09
N THR A 143 -0.38 -9.07 3.14
CA THR A 143 -0.39 -9.87 4.37
C THR A 143 1.01 -9.89 5.02
N ALA A 144 2.05 -10.13 4.21
CA ALA A 144 3.44 -10.07 4.70
C ALA A 144 3.79 -8.68 5.23
N LEU A 145 3.39 -7.62 4.52
CA LEU A 145 3.59 -6.24 4.94
C LEU A 145 2.83 -5.90 6.24
N ASP A 146 1.65 -6.43 6.42
CA ASP A 146 0.85 -6.25 7.65
C ASP A 146 1.51 -6.95 8.85
N THR A 147 2.07 -8.15 8.63
CA THR A 147 2.86 -8.89 9.63
C THR A 147 4.16 -8.16 9.95
N TYR A 148 4.88 -7.64 8.93
CA TYR A 148 6.05 -6.79 9.11
C TYR A 148 5.72 -5.55 9.95
N ALA A 149 4.61 -4.87 9.66
CA ALA A 149 4.17 -3.70 10.43
C ALA A 149 3.93 -4.06 11.91
N GLN A 150 3.43 -5.26 12.20
CA GLN A 150 3.24 -5.73 13.58
C GLN A 150 4.58 -6.05 14.26
N ALA A 151 5.52 -6.71 13.58
CA ALA A 151 6.85 -6.98 14.11
C ALA A 151 7.60 -5.67 14.42
N LEU A 152 7.65 -4.75 13.42
CA LEU A 152 8.27 -3.45 13.57
C LEU A 152 7.64 -2.63 14.72
N ARG A 153 6.33 -2.76 14.94
CA ARG A 153 5.62 -2.12 16.06
C ARG A 153 6.12 -2.62 17.41
N GLN A 154 6.35 -3.93 17.54
CA GLN A 154 6.87 -4.51 18.80
C GLN A 154 8.26 -3.98 19.09
N GLU A 155 9.14 -3.92 18.10
CA GLU A 155 10.49 -3.40 18.26
C GLU A 155 10.50 -1.90 18.58
N LEU A 156 9.84 -1.07 17.78
CA LEU A 156 9.86 0.38 17.94
C LEU A 156 9.09 0.85 19.18
N ASN A 157 8.14 0.08 19.68
CA ASN A 157 7.48 0.37 20.96
C ASN A 157 8.46 0.35 22.14
N LEU A 158 9.51 -0.49 22.08
CA LEU A 158 10.58 -0.52 23.10
C LEU A 158 11.37 0.80 23.12
N LEU A 159 11.40 1.52 22.00
CA LEU A 159 12.09 2.81 21.83
C LEU A 159 11.14 4.02 21.98
N GLY A 160 9.86 3.78 22.34
CA GLY A 160 8.85 4.85 22.48
C GLY A 160 8.30 5.40 21.16
N GLN A 161 8.69 4.81 20.03
CA GLN A 161 8.19 5.18 18.70
C GLN A 161 6.91 4.41 18.36
N LYS A 162 6.18 4.84 17.33
CA LYS A 162 4.87 4.27 16.99
C LYS A 162 4.81 3.78 15.55
N VAL A 163 4.23 2.61 15.36
CA VAL A 163 3.90 2.09 14.02
C VAL A 163 2.38 1.97 13.89
N VAL A 164 1.83 2.59 12.86
CA VAL A 164 0.40 2.60 12.56
C VAL A 164 0.16 1.93 11.22
N THR A 165 -0.78 0.99 11.19
CA THR A 165 -1.19 0.30 9.98
C THR A 165 -2.48 0.90 9.45
N ILE A 166 -2.54 1.21 8.16
CA ILE A 166 -3.75 1.64 7.46
C ILE A 166 -4.18 0.52 6.53
N ARG A 167 -5.40 0.04 6.68
CA ARG A 167 -6.01 -1.02 5.84
C ARG A 167 -7.17 -0.43 5.03
N PRO A 168 -6.91 0.18 3.87
CA PRO A 168 -7.97 0.66 2.99
C PRO A 168 -8.63 -0.49 2.25
N GLY A 169 -9.91 -0.35 1.94
CA GLY A 169 -10.58 -1.07 0.87
C GLY A 169 -10.35 -0.40 -0.48
N ALA A 170 -11.31 -0.53 -1.41
CA ALA A 170 -11.19 0.04 -2.74
C ALA A 170 -11.09 1.58 -2.71
N VAL A 171 -10.04 2.12 -3.34
CA VAL A 171 -9.79 3.56 -3.48
C VAL A 171 -9.66 3.91 -4.96
N GLU A 172 -10.32 4.97 -5.40
CA GLU A 172 -10.27 5.46 -6.79
C GLU A 172 -8.88 6.04 -7.12
N THR A 173 -8.05 5.25 -7.78
CA THR A 173 -6.67 5.61 -8.12
C THR A 173 -6.28 5.04 -9.49
N GLY A 174 -5.17 5.50 -10.05
CA GLY A 174 -4.57 4.87 -11.23
C GLY A 174 -4.26 3.39 -11.02
N LEU A 175 -3.93 3.00 -9.78
CA LEU A 175 -3.68 1.59 -9.41
C LEU A 175 -4.95 0.74 -9.56
N SER A 176 -6.11 1.22 -9.07
CA SER A 176 -7.38 0.49 -9.21
C SER A 176 -7.84 0.41 -10.67
N ALA A 177 -7.65 1.47 -11.45
CA ALA A 177 -7.94 1.46 -12.88
C ALA A 177 -7.03 0.49 -13.65
N ALA A 178 -5.74 0.46 -13.31
CA ALA A 178 -4.78 -0.50 -13.88
C ALA A 178 -5.14 -1.95 -13.49
N SER A 179 -5.60 -2.18 -12.27
CA SER A 179 -6.07 -3.48 -11.79
C SER A 179 -7.26 -4.00 -12.59
N MET A 180 -8.25 -3.15 -12.89
CA MET A 180 -9.41 -3.53 -13.71
C MET A 180 -8.98 -3.91 -15.14
N LYS A 181 -8.08 -3.12 -15.75
CA LYS A 181 -7.50 -3.44 -17.07
C LYS A 181 -6.71 -4.75 -17.04
N ALA A 182 -5.93 -5.00 -15.97
CA ALA A 182 -5.18 -6.24 -15.80
C ALA A 182 -6.10 -7.46 -15.66
N THR A 183 -7.24 -7.31 -14.98
CA THR A 183 -8.25 -8.36 -14.86
C THR A 183 -8.85 -8.71 -16.22
N GLN A 184 -9.17 -7.72 -17.05
CA GLN A 184 -9.64 -7.97 -18.40
C GLN A 184 -8.56 -8.62 -19.27
N LYS A 185 -7.34 -8.09 -19.26
CA LYS A 185 -6.20 -8.68 -19.97
C LYS A 185 -5.97 -10.15 -19.58
N LEU A 186 -6.06 -10.48 -18.29
CA LEU A 186 -5.96 -11.86 -17.82
C LEU A 186 -7.03 -12.76 -18.47
N ALA A 187 -8.28 -12.31 -18.53
CA ALA A 187 -9.36 -13.05 -19.15
C ALA A 187 -9.12 -13.32 -20.66
N ASP A 188 -8.40 -12.42 -21.33
CA ASP A 188 -8.10 -12.52 -22.75
C ASP A 188 -6.83 -13.35 -23.04
N THR A 189 -5.90 -13.46 -22.08
CA THR A 189 -4.55 -14.05 -22.32
C THR A 189 -4.30 -15.37 -21.61
N THR A 190 -5.06 -15.71 -20.55
CA THR A 190 -4.86 -16.98 -19.81
C THR A 190 -5.22 -18.19 -20.66
N VAL A 191 -4.40 -19.20 -20.65
CA VAL A 191 -4.64 -20.48 -21.32
C VAL A 191 -5.44 -21.44 -20.44
N LEU A 192 -5.04 -21.55 -19.16
CA LEU A 192 -5.63 -22.51 -18.21
C LEU A 192 -6.98 -22.06 -17.64
N TYR A 193 -7.24 -20.76 -17.58
CA TYR A 193 -8.36 -20.21 -16.79
C TYR A 193 -9.33 -19.33 -17.58
N SER A 194 -9.40 -19.44 -18.91
CA SER A 194 -10.13 -18.50 -19.78
C SER A 194 -11.59 -18.22 -19.33
N ASN A 195 -12.39 -19.25 -19.04
CA ASN A 195 -13.76 -19.06 -18.54
C ASN A 195 -13.79 -18.52 -17.12
N HIS A 196 -12.96 -19.08 -16.21
CA HIS A 196 -12.90 -18.65 -14.83
C HIS A 196 -12.44 -17.21 -14.67
N ALA A 197 -11.49 -16.76 -15.48
CA ALA A 197 -10.99 -15.39 -15.47
C ALA A 197 -12.05 -14.39 -16.00
N ARG A 198 -12.84 -14.77 -17.03
CA ARG A 198 -13.97 -13.96 -17.50
C ARG A 198 -15.03 -13.80 -16.42
N ASN A 199 -15.40 -14.92 -15.77
CA ASN A 199 -16.39 -14.91 -14.68
C ASN A 199 -15.88 -14.11 -13.49
N PHE A 200 -14.56 -14.22 -13.17
CA PHE A 200 -13.93 -13.41 -12.13
C PHE A 200 -13.98 -11.90 -12.47
N ALA A 201 -13.72 -11.50 -13.71
CA ALA A 201 -13.81 -10.10 -14.14
C ALA A 201 -15.24 -9.55 -13.94
N GLY A 202 -16.25 -10.31 -14.33
CA GLY A 202 -17.66 -9.96 -14.11
C GLY A 202 -18.03 -9.88 -12.62
N LEU A 203 -17.53 -10.81 -11.82
CA LEU A 203 -17.73 -10.83 -10.37
C LEU A 203 -17.04 -9.64 -9.70
N ALA A 204 -15.78 -9.38 -10.03
CA ALA A 204 -15.03 -8.26 -9.51
C ALA A 204 -15.72 -6.92 -9.80
N ALA A 205 -16.22 -6.71 -11.01
CA ALA A 205 -16.97 -5.51 -11.37
C ALA A 205 -18.23 -5.30 -10.53
N LYS A 206 -18.93 -6.39 -10.16
CA LYS A 206 -20.16 -6.35 -9.34
C LYS A 206 -19.88 -6.17 -7.84
N PHE A 207 -18.83 -6.82 -7.33
CA PHE A 207 -18.58 -6.94 -5.88
C PHE A 207 -17.50 -6.00 -5.33
N MET A 208 -16.70 -5.33 -6.18
CA MET A 208 -15.68 -4.38 -5.70
C MET A 208 -16.27 -3.15 -4.97
N GLY A 209 -17.57 -2.95 -5.01
CA GLY A 209 -18.23 -1.80 -4.41
C GLY A 209 -17.79 -0.47 -5.04
N LYS A 210 -18.44 0.62 -4.68
CA LYS A 210 -18.05 1.96 -5.16
C LYS A 210 -16.77 2.41 -4.43
N PRO A 211 -15.65 2.63 -5.12
CA PRO A 211 -14.40 3.03 -4.47
C PRO A 211 -14.54 4.40 -3.81
N ILE A 212 -13.80 4.61 -2.71
CA ILE A 212 -13.74 5.92 -2.07
C ILE A 212 -12.71 6.83 -2.76
N LYS A 213 -12.93 8.13 -2.69
CA LYS A 213 -11.97 9.13 -3.20
C LYS A 213 -10.66 9.10 -2.37
N PRO A 214 -9.49 9.28 -3.00
CA PRO A 214 -8.19 9.33 -2.29
C PRO A 214 -8.15 10.36 -1.16
N GLN A 215 -8.87 11.47 -1.28
CA GLN A 215 -8.96 12.53 -0.26
C GLN A 215 -9.59 12.04 1.05
N ALA A 216 -10.58 11.14 0.97
CA ALA A 216 -11.20 10.56 2.16
C ALA A 216 -10.24 9.64 2.94
N LEU A 217 -9.33 8.97 2.22
CA LEU A 217 -8.27 8.18 2.84
C LEU A 217 -7.13 9.07 3.35
N ALA A 218 -6.79 10.15 2.63
CA ALA A 218 -5.79 11.13 3.06
C ALA A 218 -6.16 11.75 4.42
N ALA A 219 -7.42 12.13 4.62
CA ALA A 219 -7.90 12.64 5.91
C ALA A 219 -7.77 11.60 7.05
N LEU A 220 -7.99 10.31 6.76
CA LEU A 220 -7.79 9.24 7.74
C LEU A 220 -6.30 9.06 8.09
N ILE A 221 -5.42 9.07 7.08
CA ILE A 221 -3.97 8.96 7.26
C ILE A 221 -3.45 10.17 8.04
N TYR A 222 -3.93 11.38 7.73
CA TYR A 222 -3.62 12.59 8.48
C TYR A 222 -3.98 12.41 9.97
N LYS A 223 -5.22 12.01 10.28
CA LYS A 223 -5.66 11.73 11.65
C LYS A 223 -4.78 10.67 12.33
N ALA A 224 -4.44 9.60 11.64
CA ALA A 224 -3.59 8.52 12.15
C ALA A 224 -2.17 9.00 12.45
N THR A 225 -1.64 9.91 11.60
CA THR A 225 -0.29 10.44 11.73
C THR A 225 -0.20 11.52 12.83
N THR A 226 -1.20 12.37 13.00
CA THR A 226 -1.14 13.53 13.92
C THR A 226 -1.70 13.25 15.32
N ALA A 227 -2.50 12.19 15.51
CA ALA A 227 -3.12 11.88 16.80
C ALA A 227 -2.08 11.65 17.90
N LYS A 228 -2.26 12.24 19.08
CA LYS A 228 -1.38 12.03 20.26
C LYS A 228 -1.35 10.54 20.67
N ARG A 229 -2.48 9.86 20.63
CA ARG A 229 -2.65 8.41 20.92
C ARG A 229 -3.34 7.73 19.74
N PRO A 230 -2.63 7.40 18.66
CA PRO A 230 -3.24 6.76 17.50
C PRO A 230 -3.69 5.34 17.84
N LYS A 231 -4.73 4.87 17.13
CA LYS A 231 -5.02 3.44 17.08
C LYS A 231 -3.85 2.73 16.37
N LEU A 232 -3.63 1.47 16.69
CA LEU A 232 -2.60 0.66 16.04
C LEU A 232 -2.96 0.37 14.57
N ILE A 233 -4.26 0.22 14.31
CA ILE A 233 -4.79 -0.13 12.99
C ILE A 233 -6.00 0.76 12.69
N TYR A 234 -6.00 1.36 11.50
CA TYR A 234 -7.14 2.08 10.95
C TYR A 234 -7.67 1.33 9.71
N ARG A 235 -8.99 1.19 9.64
CA ARG A 235 -9.69 0.57 8.50
C ARG A 235 -10.60 1.59 7.84
N LYS A 236 -10.74 1.52 6.54
CA LYS A 236 -11.64 2.38 5.78
C LYS A 236 -12.23 1.62 4.61
N HIS A 237 -13.56 1.57 4.54
CA HIS A 237 -14.28 1.01 3.40
C HIS A 237 -14.02 -0.49 3.15
N GLN A 238 -14.30 -1.33 4.13
CA GLN A 238 -14.15 -2.79 3.99
C GLN A 238 -15.25 -3.40 3.11
N ASN A 239 -14.86 -4.39 2.30
CA ASN A 239 -15.78 -5.16 1.46
C ASN A 239 -16.50 -6.22 2.30
N ILE A 240 -17.81 -6.03 2.49
CA ILE A 240 -18.66 -6.93 3.30
C ILE A 240 -18.71 -8.34 2.69
N GLY A 241 -18.69 -8.46 1.36
CA GLY A 241 -18.69 -9.77 0.68
C GLY A 241 -17.44 -10.60 1.03
N LEU A 242 -16.26 -9.94 1.09
CA LEU A 242 -15.02 -10.60 1.53
C LEU A 242 -15.09 -10.98 3.01
N VAL A 243 -15.67 -10.15 3.86
CA VAL A 243 -15.86 -10.48 5.30
C VAL A 243 -16.71 -11.72 5.45
N LEU A 244 -17.85 -11.79 4.75
CA LEU A 244 -18.76 -12.95 4.81
C LEU A 244 -18.10 -14.23 4.24
N LEU A 245 -17.39 -14.12 3.12
CA LEU A 245 -16.67 -15.24 2.53
C LEU A 245 -15.62 -15.79 3.51
N ASN A 246 -14.89 -14.92 4.19
CA ASN A 246 -13.85 -15.31 5.14
C ASN A 246 -14.40 -15.84 6.48
N ALA A 247 -15.67 -15.69 6.76
CA ALA A 247 -16.32 -16.35 7.91
C ALA A 247 -16.56 -17.84 7.67
N LEU A 248 -16.48 -18.31 6.42
CA LEU A 248 -16.65 -19.71 6.07
C LEU A 248 -15.38 -20.54 6.33
N PRO A 249 -15.50 -21.83 6.67
CA PRO A 249 -14.37 -22.76 6.68
C PRO A 249 -13.66 -22.81 5.32
N LYS A 250 -12.34 -23.01 5.30
CA LYS A 250 -11.50 -22.99 4.08
C LYS A 250 -12.05 -23.86 2.92
N ARG A 251 -12.53 -25.07 3.24
CA ARG A 251 -13.12 -25.97 2.22
C ARG A 251 -14.38 -25.37 1.61
N ALA A 252 -15.24 -24.78 2.43
CA ALA A 252 -16.45 -24.12 1.96
C ALA A 252 -16.14 -22.90 1.09
N GLN A 253 -15.15 -22.07 1.49
CA GLN A 253 -14.66 -20.97 0.67
C GLN A 253 -14.22 -21.44 -0.72
N CYS A 254 -13.35 -22.47 -0.79
CA CYS A 254 -12.88 -23.04 -2.06
C CYS A 254 -14.04 -23.52 -2.93
N THR A 255 -15.05 -24.16 -2.32
CA THR A 255 -16.24 -24.65 -3.04
C THR A 255 -17.08 -23.48 -3.57
N VAL A 256 -17.35 -22.48 -2.74
CA VAL A 256 -18.10 -21.27 -3.15
C VAL A 256 -17.39 -20.53 -4.27
N ILE A 257 -16.08 -20.28 -4.13
CA ILE A 257 -15.27 -19.63 -5.17
C ILE A 257 -15.31 -20.43 -6.47
N LYS A 258 -15.14 -21.76 -6.41
CA LYS A 258 -15.23 -22.64 -7.58
C LYS A 258 -16.58 -22.54 -8.28
N LEU A 259 -17.68 -22.50 -7.52
CA LEU A 259 -19.04 -22.38 -8.06
C LEU A 259 -19.30 -21.01 -8.68
N LEU A 260 -18.80 -19.93 -8.07
CA LEU A 260 -18.95 -18.57 -8.56
C LEU A 260 -18.14 -18.30 -9.84
N LEU A 261 -17.07 -19.05 -10.06
CA LEU A 261 -16.17 -18.86 -11.21
C LEU A 261 -16.36 -19.92 -12.31
N ARG A 262 -17.31 -20.84 -12.15
CA ARG A 262 -17.70 -21.77 -13.20
C ARG A 262 -18.50 -21.04 -14.30
#